data_ae5b9c606636cb097f8eb4d4299787e7
#
_entry.id   ae5b9c606636cb097f8eb4d4299787e7
#
_cell.length_a   1.000
_cell.length_b   1.000
_cell.length_c   1.000
_cell.angle_alpha   90.00
_cell.angle_beta   90.00
_cell.angle_gamma   90.00
#
_symmetry.space_group_name_H-M   'P 1'
#
loop_
_entity.id
_entity.type
_entity.pdbx_description
1 polymer ?
#
loop_
_entity_poly.entity_id
_entity_poly.type
_entity_poly.pdbx_seq_one_letter_code
_entity_poly.pdbx_strand_id
1 'polypeptide(L)'
;CLETVGKNLVALVDKDEIAAENIVPCLEGNFADSLLRSLFLEEPSLSRFVGEVHEKKIDEFRELDRKIINLNRFRIAQELHQNRPSLSSTASPRSELGVLKSEFSRKRGHMPIRKLLSICGGIIQTIKPCFMMSPLSIAQYLDPYSVKNLRFDYVIFDVASQVQPED
;
A
#
# COMPACT_ATOMS: atom_id res chain seq x y z
N CYS A 1 -8.48 -39.98 -30.01
CA CYS A 1 -7.64 -38.79 -30.28
C CYS A 1 -6.14 -39.10 -30.34
N LEU A 2 -5.53 -39.67 -29.28
CA LEU A 2 -4.08 -40.00 -29.27
C LEU A 2 -3.67 -41.03 -30.32
N GLU A 3 -4.52 -42.02 -30.57
CA GLU A 3 -4.28 -43.08 -31.56
C GLU A 3 -4.27 -42.55 -32.99
N THR A 4 -5.10 -41.55 -33.27
CA THR A 4 -5.18 -40.92 -34.60
C THR A 4 -3.98 -40.02 -34.87
N VAL A 5 -3.55 -39.27 -33.85
CA VAL A 5 -2.36 -38.40 -33.91
C VAL A 5 -1.09 -39.23 -34.07
N GLY A 6 -0.97 -40.36 -33.35
CA GLY A 6 0.16 -41.28 -33.48
C GLY A 6 0.27 -41.89 -34.86
N LYS A 7 -0.85 -42.33 -35.47
CA LYS A 7 -0.88 -42.88 -36.83
C LYS A 7 -0.48 -41.85 -37.88
N ASN A 8 -0.91 -40.61 -37.74
CA ASN A 8 -0.54 -39.54 -38.67
C ASN A 8 0.96 -39.18 -38.57
N LEU A 9 1.53 -39.13 -37.34
CA LEU A 9 2.96 -38.89 -37.14
C LEU A 9 3.83 -39.99 -37.75
N VAL A 10 3.48 -41.27 -37.57
CA VAL A 10 4.18 -42.39 -38.18
C VAL A 10 4.14 -42.28 -39.68
N ALA A 11 2.99 -41.95 -40.27
CA ALA A 11 2.86 -41.75 -41.69
C ALA A 11 3.69 -40.60 -42.28
N LEU A 12 3.94 -39.54 -41.47
CA LEU A 12 4.81 -38.41 -41.84
C LEU A 12 6.31 -38.80 -41.79
N VAL A 13 6.68 -39.65 -40.82
CA VAL A 13 8.04 -40.19 -40.73
C VAL A 13 8.33 -41.16 -41.91
N ASP A 14 7.37 -42.02 -42.21
CA ASP A 14 7.50 -42.96 -43.36
C ASP A 14 7.64 -42.25 -44.70
N LYS A 15 7.14 -41.01 -44.81
CA LYS A 15 7.28 -40.17 -46.01
C LYS A 15 8.52 -39.26 -45.99
N ASP A 16 9.38 -39.39 -45.01
CA ASP A 16 10.56 -38.52 -44.82
C ASP A 16 10.22 -37.02 -44.62
N GLU A 17 8.96 -36.71 -44.27
CA GLU A 17 8.51 -35.32 -44.03
C GLU A 17 8.93 -34.82 -42.64
N ILE A 18 9.17 -35.72 -41.68
CA ILE A 18 9.66 -35.41 -40.32
C ILE A 18 10.80 -36.37 -39.97
N ALA A 19 11.93 -35.82 -39.53
CA ALA A 19 13.02 -36.62 -39.00
C ALA A 19 12.61 -37.30 -37.68
N ALA A 20 13.09 -38.52 -37.44
CA ALA A 20 12.73 -39.31 -36.26
C ALA A 20 13.00 -38.58 -34.93
N GLU A 21 14.06 -37.78 -34.90
CA GLU A 21 14.43 -36.96 -33.72
C GLU A 21 13.42 -35.86 -33.39
N ASN A 22 12.61 -35.44 -34.38
CA ASN A 22 11.60 -34.39 -34.21
C ASN A 22 10.20 -34.92 -33.86
N ILE A 23 10.00 -36.22 -33.75
CA ILE A 23 8.70 -36.83 -33.46
C ILE A 23 8.18 -36.38 -32.09
N VAL A 24 9.02 -36.45 -31.07
CA VAL A 24 8.64 -36.08 -29.70
C VAL A 24 8.33 -34.60 -29.60
N PRO A 25 9.19 -33.67 -30.08
CA PRO A 25 8.89 -32.25 -30.08
C PRO A 25 7.60 -31.88 -30.86
N CYS A 26 7.36 -32.54 -32.01
CA CYS A 26 6.14 -32.34 -32.77
C CYS A 26 4.88 -32.82 -32.03
N LEU A 27 4.97 -33.97 -31.34
CA LEU A 27 3.86 -34.46 -30.52
C LEU A 27 3.53 -33.54 -29.37
N GLU A 28 4.55 -33.12 -28.65
CA GLU A 28 4.40 -32.16 -27.52
C GLU A 28 3.84 -30.82 -27.98
N GLY A 29 4.35 -30.28 -29.09
CA GLY A 29 3.85 -29.06 -29.71
C GLY A 29 2.37 -29.14 -30.11
N ASN A 30 1.98 -30.22 -30.79
CA ASN A 30 0.58 -30.44 -31.18
C ASN A 30 -0.35 -30.64 -29.95
N PHE A 31 0.14 -31.33 -28.92
CA PHE A 31 -0.61 -31.51 -27.70
C PHE A 31 -0.81 -30.16 -26.99
N ALA A 32 0.23 -29.36 -26.86
CA ALA A 32 0.17 -28.04 -26.25
C ALA A 32 -0.78 -27.09 -27.02
N ASP A 33 -0.70 -27.09 -28.37
CA ASP A 33 -1.60 -26.28 -29.20
C ASP A 33 -3.06 -26.73 -29.06
N SER A 34 -3.33 -28.03 -29.03
CA SER A 34 -4.67 -28.57 -28.82
C SER A 34 -5.22 -28.21 -27.43
N LEU A 35 -4.39 -28.29 -26.42
CA LEU A 35 -4.75 -27.91 -25.06
C LEU A 35 -5.06 -26.41 -24.96
N LEU A 36 -4.21 -25.58 -25.56
CA LEU A 36 -4.43 -24.12 -25.61
C LEU A 36 -5.76 -23.80 -26.30
N ARG A 37 -6.03 -24.38 -27.46
CA ARG A 37 -7.29 -24.15 -28.17
C ARG A 37 -8.51 -24.55 -27.33
N SER A 38 -8.43 -25.69 -26.64
CA SER A 38 -9.51 -26.14 -25.74
C SER A 38 -9.73 -25.15 -24.60
N LEU A 39 -8.67 -24.72 -23.96
CA LEU A 39 -8.73 -23.72 -22.87
C LEU A 39 -9.31 -22.38 -23.33
N PHE A 40 -8.94 -21.91 -24.52
CA PHE A 40 -9.49 -20.68 -25.07
C PHE A 40 -10.98 -20.79 -25.44
N LEU A 41 -11.47 -22.00 -25.74
CA LEU A 41 -12.88 -22.26 -25.99
C LEU A 41 -13.69 -22.41 -24.70
N GLU A 42 -13.10 -23.06 -23.69
CA GLU A 42 -13.75 -23.32 -22.40
C GLU A 42 -13.80 -22.08 -21.51
N GLU A 43 -12.76 -21.22 -21.61
CA GLU A 43 -12.62 -20.00 -20.82
C GLU A 43 -12.76 -18.73 -21.66
N PRO A 44 -13.95 -18.13 -21.74
CA PRO A 44 -14.18 -16.91 -22.51
C PRO A 44 -13.35 -15.69 -22.05
N SER A 45 -12.87 -15.72 -20.81
CA SER A 45 -11.97 -14.70 -20.26
C SER A 45 -10.62 -14.69 -20.99
N LEU A 46 -10.09 -15.87 -21.35
CA LEU A 46 -8.83 -16.01 -22.08
C LEU A 46 -8.98 -15.53 -23.52
N SER A 47 -10.09 -15.87 -24.18
CA SER A 47 -10.34 -15.45 -25.57
C SER A 47 -10.54 -13.94 -25.72
N ARG A 48 -10.93 -13.24 -24.65
CA ARG A 48 -11.07 -11.78 -24.60
C ARG A 48 -9.78 -11.06 -24.20
N PHE A 49 -8.76 -11.81 -23.81
CA PHE A 49 -7.49 -11.22 -23.38
C PHE A 49 -6.71 -10.76 -24.61
N VAL A 50 -6.55 -9.46 -24.72
CA VAL A 50 -5.69 -8.82 -25.73
C VAL A 50 -4.58 -8.09 -24.98
N GLY A 51 -3.34 -8.54 -25.14
CA GLY A 51 -2.18 -8.02 -24.42
C GLY A 51 -2.04 -6.51 -24.51
N GLU A 52 -2.18 -5.93 -25.71
CA GLU A 52 -2.09 -4.49 -25.95
C GLU A 52 -3.15 -3.69 -25.17
N VAL A 53 -4.38 -4.22 -25.11
CA VAL A 53 -5.47 -3.58 -24.36
C VAL A 53 -5.18 -3.63 -22.85
N HIS A 54 -4.59 -4.73 -22.41
CA HIS A 54 -4.23 -4.91 -21.01
C HIS A 54 -3.08 -3.99 -20.61
N GLU A 55 -2.03 -3.90 -21.41
CA GLU A 55 -0.91 -2.97 -21.17
C GLU A 55 -1.40 -1.51 -21.12
N LYS A 56 -2.28 -1.11 -22.04
CA LYS A 56 -2.87 0.22 -22.01
C LYS A 56 -3.64 0.50 -20.70
N LYS A 57 -4.40 -0.47 -20.20
CA LYS A 57 -5.09 -0.34 -18.91
C LYS A 57 -4.13 -0.24 -17.74
N ILE A 58 -3.01 -0.96 -17.77
CA ILE A 58 -1.95 -0.85 -16.76
C ILE A 58 -1.36 0.55 -16.75
N ASP A 59 -1.09 1.13 -17.91
CA ASP A 59 -0.54 2.48 -18.01
C ASP A 59 -1.56 3.55 -17.57
N GLU A 60 -2.82 3.41 -17.97
CA GLU A 60 -3.91 4.27 -17.47
C GLU A 60 -4.04 4.18 -15.93
N PHE A 61 -3.95 2.98 -15.38
CA PHE A 61 -3.96 2.78 -13.93
C PHE A 61 -2.78 3.48 -13.24
N ARG A 62 -1.57 3.33 -13.78
CA ARG A 62 -0.37 3.99 -13.24
C ARG A 62 -0.48 5.52 -13.24
N GLU A 63 -1.06 6.08 -14.29
CA GLU A 63 -1.34 7.52 -14.34
C GLU A 63 -2.37 7.96 -13.31
N LEU A 64 -3.47 7.23 -13.19
CA LEU A 64 -4.52 7.51 -12.21
C LEU A 64 -4.00 7.38 -10.78
N ASP A 65 -3.19 6.37 -10.51
CA ASP A 65 -2.57 6.17 -9.19
C ASP A 65 -1.68 7.36 -8.80
N ARG A 66 -0.83 7.84 -9.72
CA ARG A 66 -0.03 9.05 -9.49
C ARG A 66 -0.91 10.29 -9.24
N LYS A 67 -2.00 10.44 -10.00
CA LYS A 67 -2.93 11.56 -9.83
C LYS A 67 -3.63 11.49 -8.47
N ILE A 68 -4.08 10.32 -8.03
CA ILE A 68 -4.78 10.16 -6.74
C ILE A 68 -3.85 10.42 -5.55
N ILE A 69 -2.59 9.97 -5.63
CA ILE A 69 -1.57 10.27 -4.60
C ILE A 69 -1.38 11.78 -4.46
N ASN A 70 -1.27 12.50 -5.57
CA ASN A 70 -1.11 13.96 -5.54
C ASN A 70 -2.38 14.66 -5.02
N LEU A 71 -3.55 14.26 -5.48
CA LEU A 71 -4.82 14.81 -4.99
C LEU A 71 -5.01 14.58 -3.49
N ASN A 72 -4.64 13.41 -2.98
CA ASN A 72 -4.73 13.09 -1.56
C ASN A 72 -3.83 14.01 -0.71
N ARG A 73 -2.67 14.41 -1.20
CA ARG A 73 -1.82 15.41 -0.51
C ARG A 73 -2.56 16.73 -0.29
N PHE A 74 -3.22 17.24 -1.33
CA PHE A 74 -4.00 18.48 -1.24
C PHE A 74 -5.23 18.32 -0.35
N ARG A 75 -5.94 17.19 -0.49
CA ARG A 75 -7.11 16.87 0.31
C ARG A 75 -6.78 16.80 1.81
N ILE A 76 -5.72 16.08 2.17
CA ILE A 76 -5.25 15.98 3.55
C ILE A 76 -4.83 17.36 4.09
N ALA A 77 -4.08 18.12 3.30
CA ALA A 77 -3.67 19.47 3.70
C ALA A 77 -4.86 20.41 3.92
N GLN A 78 -5.88 20.32 3.06
CA GLN A 78 -7.11 21.09 3.20
C GLN A 78 -7.87 20.69 4.47
N GLU A 79 -8.05 19.41 4.73
CA GLU A 79 -8.75 18.90 5.91
C GLU A 79 -8.04 19.31 7.20
N LEU A 80 -6.72 19.17 7.25
CA LEU A 80 -5.91 19.64 8.38
C LEU A 80 -6.01 21.14 8.58
N HIS A 81 -6.06 21.92 7.50
CA HIS A 81 -6.23 23.36 7.58
C HIS A 81 -7.60 23.75 8.13
N GLN A 82 -8.67 23.07 7.69
CA GLN A 82 -10.03 23.32 8.17
C GLN A 82 -10.20 22.96 9.66
N ASN A 83 -9.55 21.87 10.10
CA ASN A 83 -9.63 21.41 11.49
C ASN A 83 -8.67 22.18 12.43
N ARG A 84 -7.87 23.10 11.89
CA ARG A 84 -6.92 23.86 12.70
C ARG A 84 -7.64 24.73 13.74
N PRO A 85 -7.26 24.65 15.01
CA PRO A 85 -7.87 25.51 16.05
C PRO A 85 -7.65 26.98 15.72
N SER A 86 -8.71 27.77 15.81
CA SER A 86 -8.59 29.22 15.57
C SER A 86 -7.65 29.82 16.60
N LEU A 87 -6.63 30.52 16.14
CA LEU A 87 -5.67 31.22 16.96
C LEU A 87 -6.23 32.53 17.54
N SER A 88 -7.55 32.76 17.38
CA SER A 88 -8.19 33.95 17.92
C SER A 88 -7.97 34.07 19.42
N SER A 89 -7.78 35.26 19.85
CA SER A 89 -7.10 35.79 21.00
C SER A 89 -7.63 35.45 22.39
N THR A 90 -8.70 34.70 22.51
CA THR A 90 -9.42 34.49 23.80
C THR A 90 -9.24 33.09 24.40
N ALA A 91 -8.21 32.37 24.00
CA ALA A 91 -7.92 31.10 24.67
C ALA A 91 -7.51 31.36 26.13
N SER A 92 -8.26 30.78 27.04
CA SER A 92 -7.90 30.85 28.48
C SER A 92 -6.45 30.35 28.64
N PRO A 93 -5.63 31.01 29.47
CA PRO A 93 -4.26 30.59 29.76
C PRO A 93 -4.15 29.14 30.25
N ARG A 94 -5.23 28.62 30.83
CA ARG A 94 -5.31 27.21 31.32
C ARG A 94 -5.80 26.22 30.28
N SER A 95 -6.24 26.68 29.11
CA SER A 95 -6.62 25.76 28.00
C SER A 95 -5.39 25.14 27.36
N GLU A 96 -5.56 23.96 26.75
CA GLU A 96 -4.48 23.29 25.99
C GLU A 96 -3.80 24.24 24.99
N LEU A 97 -4.59 25.05 24.29
CA LEU A 97 -4.09 26.05 23.35
C LEU A 97 -3.31 27.18 24.05
N GLY A 98 -3.77 27.64 25.20
CA GLY A 98 -3.09 28.67 25.98
C GLY A 98 -1.74 28.20 26.51
N VAL A 99 -1.69 26.98 27.05
CA VAL A 99 -0.44 26.33 27.48
C VAL A 99 0.52 26.16 26.30
N LEU A 100 0.05 25.67 25.17
CA LEU A 100 0.87 25.47 23.99
C LEU A 100 1.44 26.80 23.44
N LYS A 101 0.61 27.86 23.39
CA LYS A 101 1.07 29.21 23.00
C LYS A 101 2.13 29.76 23.98
N SER A 102 1.90 29.58 25.25
CA SER A 102 2.85 29.98 26.27
C SER A 102 4.19 29.28 26.12
N GLU A 103 4.15 27.96 25.78
CA GLU A 103 5.35 27.17 25.60
C GLU A 103 6.14 27.58 24.35
N PHE A 104 5.48 27.91 23.25
CA PHE A 104 6.13 28.44 22.05
C PHE A 104 6.76 29.84 22.25
N SER A 105 6.22 30.60 23.17
CA SER A 105 6.76 31.96 23.49
C SER A 105 7.97 31.90 24.41
N ARG A 106 8.23 30.78 25.07
CA ARG A 106 9.36 30.63 25.99
C ARG A 106 10.68 30.56 25.22
N LYS A 107 11.68 31.29 25.72
CA LYS A 107 13.05 31.25 25.19
C LYS A 107 13.95 30.22 25.90
N ARG A 108 13.61 29.87 27.15
CA ARG A 108 14.37 28.94 27.99
C ARG A 108 13.42 28.22 28.96
N GLY A 109 13.83 27.07 29.48
CA GLY A 109 13.07 26.33 30.49
C GLY A 109 11.78 25.71 29.92
N HIS A 110 11.87 25.11 28.75
CA HIS A 110 10.75 24.40 28.10
C HIS A 110 10.24 23.26 29.00
N MET A 111 8.94 23.03 28.88
CA MET A 111 8.30 21.91 29.55
C MET A 111 8.79 20.59 28.94
N PRO A 112 9.06 19.53 29.71
CA PRO A 112 9.36 18.23 29.21
C PRO A 112 8.27 17.73 28.23
N ILE A 113 8.65 17.13 27.12
CA ILE A 113 7.73 16.67 26.06
C ILE A 113 6.63 15.77 26.61
N ARG A 114 6.96 14.83 27.51
CA ARG A 114 5.98 13.96 28.17
C ARG A 114 4.88 14.75 28.89
N LYS A 115 5.26 15.81 29.63
CA LYS A 115 4.32 16.67 30.35
C LYS A 115 3.51 17.52 29.36
N LEU A 116 4.13 18.00 28.30
CA LEU A 116 3.44 18.75 27.23
C LEU A 116 2.38 17.88 26.55
N LEU A 117 2.70 16.65 26.19
CA LEU A 117 1.75 15.69 25.60
C LEU A 117 0.63 15.31 26.56
N SER A 118 0.90 15.20 27.85
CA SER A 118 -0.14 14.90 28.83
C SER A 118 -1.16 16.04 29.01
N ILE A 119 -0.75 17.29 28.79
CA ILE A 119 -1.61 18.47 28.94
C ILE A 119 -2.25 18.86 27.59
N CYS A 120 -1.48 18.86 26.52
CA CYS A 120 -1.87 19.44 25.23
C CYS A 120 -2.01 18.36 24.13
N GLY A 121 -2.09 17.08 24.48
CA GLY A 121 -2.10 15.97 23.51
C GLY A 121 -3.19 16.10 22.46
N GLY A 122 -4.41 16.44 22.85
CA GLY A 122 -5.53 16.57 21.94
C GLY A 122 -5.31 17.65 20.88
N ILE A 123 -4.87 18.83 21.29
CA ILE A 123 -4.61 19.92 20.34
C ILE A 123 -3.38 19.67 19.48
N ILE A 124 -2.36 19.03 20.04
CA ILE A 124 -1.17 18.63 19.27
C ILE A 124 -1.57 17.63 18.18
N GLN A 125 -2.39 16.63 18.49
CA GLN A 125 -2.90 15.66 17.52
C GLN A 125 -3.79 16.30 16.45
N THR A 126 -4.61 17.29 16.82
CA THR A 126 -5.41 18.04 15.85
C THR A 126 -4.56 18.81 14.85
N ILE A 127 -3.43 19.37 15.29
CA ILE A 127 -2.51 20.12 14.44
C ILE A 127 -1.56 19.18 13.65
N LYS A 128 -1.14 18.10 14.30
CA LYS A 128 -0.20 17.09 13.78
C LYS A 128 -0.72 15.69 14.10
N PRO A 129 -1.59 15.13 13.25
CA PRO A 129 -2.23 13.84 13.53
C PRO A 129 -1.30 12.63 13.37
N CYS A 130 -0.15 12.80 12.71
CA CYS A 130 0.82 11.76 12.45
C CYS A 130 2.02 11.87 13.37
N PHE A 131 2.35 10.79 14.07
CA PHE A 131 3.52 10.69 14.95
C PHE A 131 4.46 9.62 14.39
N MET A 132 5.70 10.00 14.10
CA MET A 132 6.76 9.06 13.74
C MET A 132 7.70 8.92 14.94
N MET A 133 7.73 7.74 15.53
CA MET A 133 8.46 7.49 16.75
C MET A 133 9.04 6.07 16.74
N SER A 134 10.19 5.88 17.40
CA SER A 134 10.67 4.53 17.70
C SER A 134 9.86 3.93 18.86
N PRO A 135 9.80 2.57 19.00
CA PRO A 135 9.13 1.91 20.12
C PRO A 135 9.58 2.46 21.47
N LEU A 136 10.87 2.64 21.65
CA LEU A 136 11.42 3.23 22.87
C LEU A 136 10.92 4.66 23.12
N SER A 137 10.80 5.47 22.08
CA SER A 137 10.25 6.84 22.22
C SER A 137 8.76 6.82 22.56
N ILE A 138 8.02 5.86 22.02
CA ILE A 138 6.59 5.66 22.37
C ILE A 138 6.48 5.36 23.86
N ALA A 139 7.22 4.37 24.36
CA ALA A 139 7.22 4.00 25.77
C ALA A 139 7.63 5.17 26.68
N GLN A 140 8.57 6.00 26.23
CA GLN A 140 9.06 7.13 27.02
C GLN A 140 8.09 8.32 27.06
N TYR A 141 7.40 8.64 25.95
CA TYR A 141 6.64 9.88 25.81
C TYR A 141 5.13 9.68 25.79
N LEU A 142 4.64 8.50 25.37
CA LEU A 142 3.21 8.20 25.23
C LEU A 142 2.73 7.22 26.30
N ASP A 143 3.06 7.48 27.56
CA ASP A 143 2.57 6.68 28.67
C ASP A 143 1.04 6.68 28.72
N PRO A 144 0.37 5.51 28.60
CA PRO A 144 -1.09 5.41 28.55
C PRO A 144 -1.80 5.91 29.80
N TYR A 145 -1.11 5.97 30.94
CA TYR A 145 -1.67 6.48 32.19
C TYR A 145 -1.65 8.00 32.27
N SER A 146 -0.68 8.64 31.63
CA SER A 146 -0.49 10.10 31.68
C SER A 146 -1.11 10.81 30.48
N VAL A 147 -1.13 10.18 29.30
CA VAL A 147 -1.54 10.80 28.04
C VAL A 147 -2.91 10.23 27.62
N LYS A 148 -3.96 10.71 28.27
CA LYS A 148 -5.34 10.22 28.08
C LYS A 148 -6.02 10.75 26.81
N ASN A 149 -5.52 11.85 26.25
CA ASN A 149 -6.18 12.59 25.17
C ASN A 149 -5.63 12.29 23.78
N LEU A 150 -4.68 11.38 23.66
CA LEU A 150 -4.16 10.90 22.37
C LEU A 150 -4.80 9.56 22.02
N ARG A 151 -5.36 9.46 20.82
CA ARG A 151 -5.91 8.22 20.26
C ARG A 151 -5.46 8.08 18.82
N PHE A 152 -4.95 6.91 18.48
CA PHE A 152 -4.53 6.59 17.13
C PHE A 152 -5.45 5.53 16.55
N ASP A 153 -5.95 5.77 15.33
CA ASP A 153 -6.80 4.83 14.62
C ASP A 153 -5.95 3.74 13.94
N TYR A 154 -4.71 4.10 13.56
CA TYR A 154 -3.79 3.20 12.86
C TYR A 154 -2.40 3.28 13.47
N VAL A 155 -1.77 2.11 13.60
CA VAL A 155 -0.35 1.95 13.94
C VAL A 155 0.31 1.23 12.76
N ILE A 156 1.32 1.87 12.18
CA ILE A 156 2.05 1.34 11.02
C ILE A 156 3.47 1.05 11.46
N PHE A 157 3.85 -0.21 11.40
CA PHE A 157 5.23 -0.64 11.63
C PHE A 157 5.99 -0.61 10.32
N ASP A 158 6.97 0.29 10.23
CA ASP A 158 7.97 0.24 9.17
C ASP A 158 9.06 -0.75 9.60
N VAL A 159 9.43 -1.66 8.68
CA VAL A 159 10.41 -2.74 8.97
C VAL A 159 10.04 -3.59 10.21
N ALA A 160 8.81 -4.12 10.21
CA ALA A 160 8.27 -4.94 11.32
C ALA A 160 9.17 -6.13 11.73
N SER A 161 10.03 -6.61 10.81
CA SER A 161 10.99 -7.69 11.10
C SER A 161 12.09 -7.31 12.12
N GLN A 162 12.27 -6.02 12.40
CA GLN A 162 13.27 -5.51 13.34
C GLN A 162 12.65 -5.10 14.69
N VAL A 163 11.32 -5.16 14.81
CA VAL A 163 10.60 -4.84 16.04
C VAL A 163 10.31 -6.16 16.77
N GLN A 164 10.73 -6.26 18.02
CA GLN A 164 10.44 -7.44 18.83
C GLN A 164 8.98 -7.41 19.28
N PRO A 165 8.32 -8.58 19.44
CA PRO A 165 6.90 -8.62 19.87
C PRO A 165 6.65 -7.98 21.24
N GLU A 166 7.69 -7.83 22.06
CA GLU A 166 7.66 -7.25 23.40
C GLU A 166 7.73 -5.71 23.38
N ASP A 167 8.15 -5.10 22.26
CA ASP A 167 8.24 -3.67 22.07
C ASP A 167 6.87 -3.08 21.71
#